data_6eb18b8876bee7bd3dc0827388eea120
#
_entry.id   6eb18b8876bee7bd3dc0827388eea120
#
_cell.length_a   1.000
_cell.length_b   1.000
_cell.length_c   1.000
_cell.angle_alpha   90.00
_cell.angle_beta   90.00
_cell.angle_gamma   90.00
#
_symmetry.space_group_name_H-M   'P 1'
#
loop_
_entity.id
_entity.type
_entity.pdbx_description
1 polymer ?
#
loop_
_entity_poly.entity_id
_entity_poly.type
_entity_poly.pdbx_seq_one_letter_code
_entity_poly.pdbx_strand_id
1 'polypeptide(L)'
;MYKLGIDVGGTNTDAVLIDENLDVVAAIKNPTSGDIYEGIMGAVDAVLAASSVDPAQIGQAMLGTTQCTNAIVERKGLAPIAILRIGAPASVGIPPMVDWADDISAVAVDSAIIGGGFEYDGKRLAAFDEAACRSFFEGVKGKVGAVAISCVFSSVRNDDELAAAKIAREVLGEDVHVSISSEIGSMGLV
;
A
#
# COMPACT_ATOMS: atom_id res chain seq x y z
N MET A 1 24.05 -21.92 -7.43
CA MET A 1 22.65 -21.46 -7.63
C MET A 1 22.70 -19.96 -7.81
N TYR A 2 22.12 -19.43 -8.88
CA TYR A 2 22.16 -18.00 -9.19
C TYR A 2 21.06 -17.21 -8.47
N LYS A 3 21.30 -15.91 -8.28
CA LYS A 3 20.32 -14.96 -7.74
C LYS A 3 20.15 -13.82 -8.73
N LEU A 4 18.90 -13.45 -9.01
CA LEU A 4 18.51 -12.35 -9.88
C LEU A 4 18.03 -11.19 -9.03
N GLY A 5 18.66 -10.01 -9.18
CA GLY A 5 18.20 -8.76 -8.61
C GLY A 5 17.66 -7.85 -9.70
N ILE A 6 16.53 -7.20 -9.46
CA ILE A 6 15.91 -6.23 -10.36
C ILE A 6 15.60 -4.98 -9.56
N ASP A 7 16.02 -3.82 -10.06
CA ASP A 7 15.66 -2.52 -9.47
C ASP A 7 14.93 -1.67 -10.52
N VAL A 8 13.69 -1.32 -10.20
CA VAL A 8 12.83 -0.49 -11.08
C VAL A 8 12.81 0.93 -10.57
N GLY A 9 13.66 1.76 -11.15
CA GLY A 9 13.68 3.20 -10.89
C GLY A 9 12.73 3.98 -11.81
N GLY A 10 12.60 5.27 -11.56
CA GLY A 10 11.77 6.17 -12.41
C GLY A 10 12.33 6.36 -13.84
N THR A 11 13.63 6.19 -14.03
CA THR A 11 14.30 6.43 -15.31
C THR A 11 14.86 5.17 -15.94
N ASN A 12 15.39 4.25 -15.14
CA ASN A 12 16.01 3.01 -15.59
C ASN A 12 15.50 1.83 -14.76
N THR A 13 15.47 0.67 -15.43
CA THR A 13 15.31 -0.64 -14.81
C THR A 13 16.63 -1.37 -14.93
N ASP A 14 17.23 -1.68 -13.80
CA ASP A 14 18.50 -2.41 -13.70
C ASP A 14 18.21 -3.89 -13.36
N ALA A 15 18.90 -4.82 -14.02
CA ALA A 15 18.87 -6.23 -13.67
C ALA A 15 20.28 -6.76 -13.53
N VAL A 16 20.54 -7.55 -12.49
CA VAL A 16 21.83 -8.15 -12.20
C VAL A 16 21.68 -9.63 -11.85
N LEU A 17 22.53 -10.47 -12.40
CA LEU A 17 22.63 -11.88 -12.06
C LEU A 17 23.97 -12.12 -11.34
N ILE A 18 23.89 -12.72 -10.16
CA ILE A 18 25.07 -13.07 -9.35
C ILE A 18 25.12 -14.59 -9.11
N ASP A 19 26.30 -15.11 -8.96
CA ASP A 19 26.54 -16.50 -8.61
C ASP A 19 26.53 -16.75 -7.08
N GLU A 20 26.89 -17.96 -6.67
CA GLU A 20 26.94 -18.36 -5.26
C GLU A 20 28.07 -17.68 -4.46
N ASN A 21 29.10 -17.18 -5.14
CA ASN A 21 30.22 -16.45 -4.54
C ASN A 21 29.92 -14.93 -4.45
N LEU A 22 28.74 -14.48 -4.91
CA LEU A 22 28.33 -13.09 -5.07
C LEU A 22 29.08 -12.36 -6.20
N ASP A 23 29.69 -13.09 -7.13
CA ASP A 23 30.29 -12.50 -8.31
C ASP A 23 29.21 -12.15 -9.36
N VAL A 24 29.36 -10.97 -9.98
CA VAL A 24 28.42 -10.52 -11.02
C VAL A 24 28.68 -11.30 -12.30
N VAL A 25 27.68 -12.08 -12.72
CA VAL A 25 27.73 -12.88 -13.95
C VAL A 25 27.26 -12.05 -15.15
N ALA A 26 26.21 -11.26 -14.97
CA ALA A 26 25.71 -10.31 -15.96
C ALA A 26 24.99 -9.16 -15.29
N ALA A 27 25.04 -7.99 -15.91
CA ALA A 27 24.31 -6.81 -15.48
C ALA A 27 23.79 -6.05 -16.70
N ILE A 28 22.55 -5.60 -16.64
CA ILE A 28 21.85 -4.85 -17.68
C ILE A 28 21.23 -3.60 -17.07
N LYS A 29 21.26 -2.52 -17.82
CA LYS A 29 20.57 -1.28 -17.51
C LYS A 29 19.74 -0.85 -18.71
N ASN A 30 18.42 -0.86 -18.56
CA ASN A 30 17.47 -0.46 -19.60
C ASN A 30 16.70 0.79 -19.17
N PRO A 31 16.29 1.68 -20.08
CA PRO A 31 15.32 2.72 -19.77
C PRO A 31 14.03 2.10 -19.22
N THR A 32 13.45 2.68 -18.17
CA THR A 32 12.13 2.27 -17.67
C THR A 32 11.08 2.54 -18.73
N SER A 33 10.28 1.54 -19.06
CA SER A 33 9.16 1.68 -20.00
C SER A 33 7.94 2.32 -19.33
N GLY A 34 7.01 2.84 -20.12
CA GLY A 34 5.72 3.33 -19.61
C GLY A 34 4.85 2.22 -19.00
N ASP A 35 5.05 0.97 -19.45
CA ASP A 35 4.54 -0.23 -18.80
C ASP A 35 5.65 -0.85 -17.96
N ILE A 36 5.45 -0.84 -16.65
CA ILE A 36 6.43 -1.33 -15.66
C ILE A 36 6.66 -2.83 -15.83
N TYR A 37 5.60 -3.60 -16.11
CA TYR A 37 5.72 -5.04 -16.29
C TYR A 37 6.56 -5.39 -17.52
N GLU A 38 6.30 -4.75 -18.65
CA GLU A 38 7.12 -4.92 -19.86
C GLU A 38 8.57 -4.51 -19.62
N GLY A 39 8.81 -3.43 -18.88
CA GLY A 39 10.15 -3.00 -18.50
C GLY A 39 10.91 -4.03 -17.65
N ILE A 40 10.26 -4.63 -16.67
CA ILE A 40 10.81 -5.69 -15.83
C ILE A 40 11.13 -6.91 -16.67
N MET A 41 10.17 -7.39 -17.45
CA MET A 41 10.37 -8.60 -18.28
C MET A 41 11.47 -8.41 -19.32
N GLY A 42 11.51 -7.22 -19.96
CA GLY A 42 12.59 -6.89 -20.90
C GLY A 42 13.98 -6.86 -20.25
N ALA A 43 14.10 -6.40 -19.02
CA ALA A 43 15.37 -6.43 -18.28
C ALA A 43 15.77 -7.86 -17.86
N VAL A 44 14.80 -8.68 -17.46
CA VAL A 44 15.00 -10.10 -17.14
C VAL A 44 15.48 -10.86 -18.37
N ASP A 45 14.79 -10.72 -19.49
CA ASP A 45 15.16 -11.40 -20.74
C ASP A 45 16.56 -10.98 -21.21
N ALA A 46 16.88 -9.70 -21.12
CA ALA A 46 18.18 -9.17 -21.51
C ALA A 46 19.33 -9.69 -20.63
N VAL A 47 19.15 -9.75 -19.30
CA VAL A 47 20.21 -10.26 -18.40
C VAL A 47 20.39 -11.76 -18.53
N LEU A 48 19.32 -12.51 -18.79
CA LEU A 48 19.40 -13.94 -19.07
C LEU A 48 20.12 -14.22 -20.39
N ALA A 49 19.80 -13.47 -21.44
CA ALA A 49 20.48 -13.59 -22.72
C ALA A 49 21.98 -13.25 -22.63
N ALA A 50 22.33 -12.22 -21.85
CA ALA A 50 23.73 -11.81 -21.64
C ALA A 50 24.53 -12.81 -20.81
N SER A 51 23.92 -13.48 -19.84
CA SER A 51 24.57 -14.46 -18.96
C SER A 51 24.69 -15.85 -19.56
N SER A 52 23.82 -16.21 -20.51
CA SER A 52 23.65 -17.60 -21.01
C SER A 52 23.31 -18.61 -19.90
N VAL A 53 22.80 -18.15 -18.75
CA VAL A 53 22.38 -18.99 -17.62
C VAL A 53 20.98 -19.52 -17.89
N ASP A 54 20.77 -20.82 -17.64
CA ASP A 54 19.43 -21.41 -17.69
C ASP A 54 18.56 -20.85 -16.56
N PRO A 55 17.37 -20.28 -16.85
CA PRO A 55 16.43 -19.81 -15.84
C PRO A 55 16.14 -20.81 -14.72
N ALA A 56 16.16 -22.11 -15.01
CA ALA A 56 15.98 -23.18 -14.01
C ALA A 56 17.09 -23.21 -12.94
N GLN A 57 18.23 -22.57 -13.17
CA GLN A 57 19.34 -22.47 -12.22
C GLN A 57 19.21 -21.25 -11.27
N ILE A 58 18.21 -20.40 -11.49
CA ILE A 58 17.94 -19.25 -10.64
C ILE A 58 17.12 -19.72 -9.43
N GLY A 59 17.72 -19.65 -8.27
CA GLY A 59 17.08 -20.08 -7.03
C GLY A 59 16.35 -18.97 -6.28
N GLN A 60 16.64 -17.72 -6.63
CA GLN A 60 16.04 -16.55 -5.97
C GLN A 60 15.95 -15.39 -6.95
N ALA A 61 14.79 -14.73 -6.98
CA ALA A 61 14.61 -13.44 -7.63
C ALA A 61 14.18 -12.40 -6.58
N MET A 62 14.78 -11.21 -6.67
CA MET A 62 14.50 -10.08 -5.79
C MET A 62 14.13 -8.88 -6.64
N LEU A 63 13.01 -8.24 -6.32
CA LEU A 63 12.53 -7.03 -6.97
C LEU A 63 12.54 -5.88 -5.98
N GLY A 64 13.25 -4.80 -6.32
CA GLY A 64 13.20 -3.51 -5.65
C GLY A 64 12.52 -2.48 -6.55
N THR A 65 11.79 -1.55 -5.96
CA THR A 65 11.22 -0.45 -6.72
C THR A 65 11.00 0.78 -5.84
N THR A 66 11.19 1.95 -6.41
CA THR A 66 10.86 3.25 -5.80
C THR A 66 9.59 3.87 -6.42
N GLN A 67 8.85 3.15 -7.24
CA GLN A 67 7.69 3.67 -7.99
C GLN A 67 6.62 4.27 -7.07
N CYS A 68 6.29 3.60 -5.96
CA CYS A 68 5.34 4.12 -5.00
C CYS A 68 5.82 5.44 -4.38
N THR A 69 7.09 5.50 -3.97
CA THR A 69 7.70 6.73 -3.43
C THR A 69 7.69 7.86 -4.47
N ASN A 70 8.06 7.54 -5.71
CA ASN A 70 8.08 8.52 -6.81
C ASN A 70 6.67 9.03 -7.10
N ALA A 71 5.65 8.17 -7.16
CA ALA A 71 4.26 8.57 -7.35
C ALA A 71 3.79 9.55 -6.26
N ILE A 72 4.15 9.26 -4.99
CA ILE A 72 3.82 10.16 -3.87
C ILE A 72 4.58 11.48 -3.99
N VAL A 73 5.89 11.47 -4.26
CA VAL A 73 6.71 12.69 -4.37
C VAL A 73 6.28 13.57 -5.56
N GLU A 74 6.00 12.94 -6.70
CA GLU A 74 5.62 13.63 -7.92
C GLU A 74 4.12 13.96 -7.99
N ARG A 75 3.29 13.44 -7.10
CA ARG A 75 1.81 13.57 -7.11
C ARG A 75 1.20 13.05 -8.41
N LYS A 76 1.77 11.98 -8.98
CA LYS A 76 1.32 11.42 -10.25
C LYS A 76 0.88 9.97 -10.10
N GLY A 77 -0.18 9.60 -10.80
CA GLY A 77 -0.68 8.22 -10.79
C GLY A 77 -1.29 7.78 -9.46
N LEU A 78 -1.56 8.71 -8.54
CA LEU A 78 -2.20 8.41 -7.27
C LEU A 78 -3.70 8.16 -7.50
N ALA A 79 -4.20 7.06 -6.96
CA ALA A 79 -5.62 6.78 -6.98
C ALA A 79 -6.36 7.72 -6.02
N PRO A 80 -7.59 8.17 -6.36
CA PRO A 80 -8.44 8.86 -5.41
C PRO A 80 -8.79 7.92 -4.24
N ILE A 81 -8.72 8.43 -3.02
CA ILE A 81 -8.91 7.64 -1.79
C ILE A 81 -10.03 8.19 -0.93
N ALA A 82 -10.56 7.36 -0.03
CA ALA A 82 -11.36 7.79 1.11
C ALA A 82 -10.71 7.32 2.43
N ILE A 83 -10.87 8.10 3.49
CA ILE A 83 -10.23 7.83 4.78
C ILE A 83 -11.30 7.73 5.86
N LEU A 84 -11.37 6.56 6.51
CA LEU A 84 -12.25 6.32 7.65
C LEU A 84 -11.43 6.17 8.93
N ARG A 85 -11.70 7.04 9.92
CA ARG A 85 -11.19 6.87 11.28
C ARG A 85 -12.28 6.38 12.21
N ILE A 86 -12.01 5.32 12.94
CA ILE A 86 -12.91 4.77 13.97
C ILE A 86 -12.36 5.19 15.33
N GLY A 87 -13.05 6.10 16.04
CA GLY A 87 -12.52 6.64 17.29
C GLY A 87 -13.30 7.81 17.89
N ALA A 88 -14.49 8.11 17.37
CA ALA A 88 -15.35 9.10 18.03
C ALA A 88 -15.90 8.51 19.37
N PRO A 89 -16.06 9.35 20.38
CA PRO A 89 -15.84 10.80 20.40
C PRO A 89 -14.37 11.24 20.67
N ALA A 90 -13.48 10.32 21.08
CA ALA A 90 -12.16 10.68 21.59
C ALA A 90 -11.24 11.34 20.55
N SER A 91 -11.32 10.94 19.28
CA SER A 91 -10.42 11.41 18.23
C SER A 91 -10.98 12.54 17.34
N VAL A 92 -12.17 13.08 17.66
CA VAL A 92 -12.78 14.14 16.83
C VAL A 92 -11.97 15.43 16.77
N GLY A 93 -11.13 15.67 17.76
CA GLY A 93 -10.23 16.84 17.80
C GLY A 93 -9.00 16.72 16.90
N ILE A 94 -8.74 15.53 16.34
CA ILE A 94 -7.61 15.28 15.43
C ILE A 94 -8.17 14.61 14.16
N PRO A 95 -8.66 15.42 13.20
CA PRO A 95 -9.24 14.88 11.98
C PRO A 95 -8.19 14.14 11.13
N PRO A 96 -8.60 13.22 10.26
CA PRO A 96 -7.71 12.65 9.26
C PRO A 96 -7.01 13.75 8.46
N MET A 97 -5.77 13.48 8.03
CA MET A 97 -4.96 14.40 7.21
C MET A 97 -4.56 15.71 7.89
N VAL A 98 -4.72 15.84 9.23
CA VAL A 98 -4.18 16.97 9.95
C VAL A 98 -2.67 17.07 9.65
N ASP A 99 -2.19 18.27 9.38
CA ASP A 99 -0.79 18.57 8.99
C ASP A 99 -0.31 17.96 7.64
N TRP A 100 -1.19 17.39 6.83
CA TRP A 100 -0.83 17.02 5.46
C TRP A 100 -0.72 18.26 4.57
N ALA A 101 0.21 18.21 3.60
CA ALA A 101 0.27 19.23 2.57
C ALA A 101 -0.99 19.18 1.69
N ASP A 102 -1.44 20.36 1.22
CA ASP A 102 -2.70 20.51 0.46
C ASP A 102 -2.74 19.64 -0.80
N ASP A 103 -1.59 19.50 -1.48
CA ASP A 103 -1.45 18.72 -2.70
C ASP A 103 -1.58 17.21 -2.48
N ILE A 104 -1.19 16.71 -1.31
CA ILE A 104 -1.45 15.32 -0.91
C ILE A 104 -2.88 15.15 -0.42
N SER A 105 -3.39 16.10 0.38
CA SER A 105 -4.77 16.05 0.88
C SER A 105 -5.80 16.00 -0.26
N ALA A 106 -5.47 16.60 -1.41
CA ALA A 106 -6.32 16.61 -2.61
C ALA A 106 -6.58 15.21 -3.23
N VAL A 107 -5.81 14.17 -2.86
CA VAL A 107 -6.11 12.80 -3.31
C VAL A 107 -7.27 12.16 -2.54
N ALA A 108 -7.61 12.71 -1.36
CA ALA A 108 -8.74 12.24 -0.58
C ALA A 108 -10.05 12.85 -1.09
N VAL A 109 -10.93 12.00 -1.58
CA VAL A 109 -12.29 12.39 -2.03
C VAL A 109 -13.16 12.76 -0.85
N ASP A 110 -13.02 12.01 0.25
CA ASP A 110 -13.78 12.22 1.48
C ASP A 110 -13.08 11.59 2.67
N SER A 111 -13.40 12.08 3.88
CA SER A 111 -12.93 11.51 5.13
C SER A 111 -13.99 11.63 6.22
N ALA A 112 -14.05 10.63 7.11
CA ALA A 112 -14.97 10.64 8.23
C ALA A 112 -14.32 10.10 9.52
N ILE A 113 -14.87 10.51 10.66
CA ILE A 113 -14.62 9.91 11.96
C ILE A 113 -15.93 9.37 12.49
N ILE A 114 -15.96 8.06 12.79
CA ILE A 114 -17.16 7.39 13.30
C ILE A 114 -16.94 6.84 14.71
N GLY A 115 -18.04 6.47 15.39
CA GLY A 115 -18.01 5.83 16.69
C GLY A 115 -17.33 4.47 16.67
N GLY A 116 -16.58 4.17 17.72
CA GLY A 116 -15.86 2.89 17.90
C GLY A 116 -14.50 3.07 18.56
N GLY A 117 -13.71 1.98 18.50
CA GLY A 117 -12.35 1.97 19.02
C GLY A 117 -12.24 1.44 20.45
N PHE A 118 -11.00 1.39 20.89
CA PHE A 118 -10.62 0.76 22.15
C PHE A 118 -9.70 1.69 22.96
N GLU A 119 -9.58 1.42 24.23
CA GLU A 119 -8.56 2.00 25.13
C GLU A 119 -7.27 1.17 25.03
N TYR A 120 -6.18 1.70 25.57
CA TYR A 120 -4.89 1.03 25.61
C TYR A 120 -4.91 -0.34 26.33
N ASP A 121 -5.89 -0.56 27.21
CA ASP A 121 -6.10 -1.82 27.97
C ASP A 121 -7.08 -2.77 27.25
N GLY A 122 -7.51 -2.44 26.03
CA GLY A 122 -8.43 -3.22 25.21
C GLY A 122 -9.91 -3.06 25.59
N LYS A 123 -10.25 -2.20 26.54
CA LYS A 123 -11.66 -1.85 26.81
C LYS A 123 -12.23 -1.06 25.65
N ARG A 124 -13.50 -1.26 25.38
CA ARG A 124 -14.19 -0.54 24.32
C ARG A 124 -14.38 0.93 24.69
N LEU A 125 -13.91 1.82 23.80
CA LEU A 125 -14.06 3.27 23.95
C LEU A 125 -15.50 3.72 23.64
N ALA A 126 -16.04 3.23 22.53
CA ALA A 126 -17.41 3.46 22.09
C ALA A 126 -17.91 2.28 21.29
N ALA A 127 -19.23 2.12 21.12
CA ALA A 127 -19.80 1.13 20.23
C ALA A 127 -19.41 1.46 18.78
N PHE A 128 -19.06 0.44 17.99
CA PHE A 128 -18.82 0.60 16.56
C PHE A 128 -20.09 1.04 15.85
N ASP A 129 -20.02 2.16 15.14
CA ASP A 129 -21.15 2.71 14.38
C ASP A 129 -21.16 2.11 12.97
N GLU A 130 -21.77 0.92 12.87
CA GLU A 130 -21.90 0.21 11.60
C GLU A 130 -22.71 0.99 10.56
N ALA A 131 -23.76 1.70 11.00
CA ALA A 131 -24.62 2.46 10.10
C ALA A 131 -23.88 3.65 9.49
N ALA A 132 -23.12 4.40 10.29
CA ALA A 132 -22.29 5.48 9.80
C ALA A 132 -21.16 4.96 8.89
N CYS A 133 -20.56 3.81 9.22
CA CYS A 133 -19.55 3.16 8.39
C CYS A 133 -20.10 2.82 7.01
N ARG A 134 -21.24 2.16 6.92
CA ARG A 134 -21.90 1.80 5.67
C ARG A 134 -22.28 3.04 4.86
N SER A 135 -22.91 4.02 5.49
CA SER A 135 -23.28 5.29 4.85
C SER A 135 -22.09 6.02 4.25
N PHE A 136 -20.96 6.05 4.96
CA PHE A 136 -19.72 6.64 4.45
C PHE A 136 -19.25 5.96 3.16
N PHE A 137 -19.15 4.63 3.15
CA PHE A 137 -18.74 3.90 1.94
C PHE A 137 -19.72 4.00 0.79
N GLU A 138 -21.03 4.05 1.07
CA GLU A 138 -22.04 4.33 0.04
C GLU A 138 -21.84 5.71 -0.59
N GLY A 139 -21.47 6.72 0.20
CA GLY A 139 -21.19 8.09 -0.26
C GLY A 139 -20.01 8.19 -1.22
N VAL A 140 -19.00 7.31 -1.10
CA VAL A 140 -17.78 7.32 -1.91
C VAL A 140 -17.76 6.23 -3.00
N LYS A 141 -18.80 5.42 -3.10
CA LYS A 141 -18.88 4.34 -4.09
C LYS A 141 -18.71 4.87 -5.52
N GLY A 142 -17.85 4.21 -6.30
CA GLY A 142 -17.53 4.59 -7.68
C GLY A 142 -16.68 5.84 -7.82
N LYS A 143 -16.21 6.43 -6.72
CA LYS A 143 -15.38 7.65 -6.71
C LYS A 143 -13.95 7.41 -6.29
N VAL A 144 -13.66 6.27 -5.68
CA VAL A 144 -12.36 5.94 -5.08
C VAL A 144 -11.79 4.65 -5.61
N GLY A 145 -10.47 4.59 -5.75
CA GLY A 145 -9.73 3.37 -6.08
C GLY A 145 -9.20 2.64 -4.85
N ALA A 146 -9.11 3.35 -3.70
CA ALA A 146 -8.68 2.74 -2.45
C ALA A 146 -9.35 3.43 -1.25
N VAL A 147 -9.40 2.70 -0.11
CA VAL A 147 -9.81 3.24 1.18
C VAL A 147 -8.78 2.90 2.25
N ALA A 148 -8.52 3.87 3.13
CA ALA A 148 -7.71 3.70 4.32
C ALA A 148 -8.61 3.72 5.55
N ILE A 149 -8.50 2.70 6.40
CA ILE A 149 -9.26 2.56 7.63
C ILE A 149 -8.29 2.53 8.80
N SER A 150 -8.53 3.36 9.80
CA SER A 150 -7.76 3.37 11.04
C SER A 150 -8.70 3.35 12.23
N CYS A 151 -8.28 2.70 13.31
CA CYS A 151 -9.04 2.65 14.55
C CYS A 151 -8.14 2.98 15.74
N VAL A 152 -8.67 3.72 16.71
CA VAL A 152 -7.95 4.03 17.93
C VAL A 152 -7.59 2.73 18.66
N PHE A 153 -6.30 2.57 18.97
CA PHE A 153 -5.70 1.36 19.56
C PHE A 153 -5.99 0.05 18.79
N SER A 154 -6.05 0.13 17.46
CA SER A 154 -6.22 -1.06 16.60
C SER A 154 -5.09 -2.10 16.77
N SER A 155 -3.90 -1.68 17.16
CA SER A 155 -2.79 -2.58 17.49
C SER A 155 -3.02 -3.44 18.75
N VAL A 156 -3.96 -3.04 19.62
CA VAL A 156 -4.41 -3.82 20.78
C VAL A 156 -5.58 -4.73 20.40
N ARG A 157 -6.56 -4.15 19.69
CA ARG A 157 -7.75 -4.86 19.19
C ARG A 157 -8.21 -4.25 17.88
N ASN A 158 -8.28 -5.06 16.84
CA ASN A 158 -8.63 -4.64 15.49
C ASN A 158 -10.04 -5.05 15.01
N ASP A 159 -10.91 -5.49 15.94
CA ASP A 159 -12.25 -5.97 15.59
C ASP A 159 -13.04 -4.95 14.76
N ASP A 160 -12.98 -3.66 15.13
CA ASP A 160 -13.73 -2.60 14.43
C ASP A 160 -13.15 -2.30 13.05
N GLU A 161 -11.81 -2.36 12.87
CA GLU A 161 -11.20 -2.25 11.54
C GLU A 161 -11.58 -3.41 10.63
N LEU A 162 -11.57 -4.64 11.14
CA LEU A 162 -11.97 -5.81 10.39
C LEU A 162 -13.45 -5.76 9.99
N ALA A 163 -14.32 -5.29 10.89
CA ALA A 163 -15.74 -5.08 10.61
C ALA A 163 -15.93 -4.00 9.52
N ALA A 164 -15.23 -2.86 9.64
CA ALA A 164 -15.28 -1.79 8.65
C ALA A 164 -14.72 -2.23 7.30
N ALA A 165 -13.61 -2.98 7.26
CA ALA A 165 -13.04 -3.53 6.03
C ALA A 165 -14.00 -4.49 5.31
N LYS A 166 -14.74 -5.31 6.08
CA LYS A 166 -15.79 -6.17 5.54
C LYS A 166 -16.89 -5.34 4.89
N ILE A 167 -17.40 -4.30 5.57
CA ILE A 167 -18.43 -3.41 5.03
C ILE A 167 -17.92 -2.68 3.79
N ALA A 168 -16.66 -2.22 3.79
CA ALA A 168 -16.06 -1.58 2.63
C ALA A 168 -16.10 -2.49 1.40
N ARG A 169 -15.67 -3.76 1.53
CA ARG A 169 -15.71 -4.73 0.42
C ARG A 169 -17.14 -5.03 -0.05
N GLU A 170 -18.10 -5.18 0.87
CA GLU A 170 -19.51 -5.38 0.54
C GLU A 170 -20.10 -4.21 -0.27
N VAL A 171 -19.75 -2.96 0.09
CA VAL A 171 -20.33 -1.76 -0.51
C VAL A 171 -19.60 -1.35 -1.78
N LEU A 172 -18.27 -1.35 -1.75
CA LEU A 172 -17.41 -0.79 -2.82
C LEU A 172 -17.07 -1.83 -3.89
N GLY A 173 -17.05 -3.12 -3.53
CA GLY A 173 -16.63 -4.22 -4.41
C GLY A 173 -15.17 -4.59 -4.25
N GLU A 174 -14.76 -5.65 -4.94
CA GLU A 174 -13.42 -6.24 -4.82
C GLU A 174 -12.32 -5.43 -5.56
N ASP A 175 -12.72 -4.56 -6.49
CA ASP A 175 -11.78 -3.73 -7.27
C ASP A 175 -11.20 -2.56 -6.47
N VAL A 176 -11.81 -2.19 -5.33
CA VAL A 176 -11.34 -1.11 -4.47
C VAL A 176 -10.38 -1.67 -3.42
N HIS A 177 -9.15 -1.16 -3.40
CA HIS A 177 -8.15 -1.58 -2.43
C HIS A 177 -8.51 -1.11 -1.01
N VAL A 178 -8.52 -2.02 -0.04
CA VAL A 178 -8.82 -1.71 1.38
C VAL A 178 -7.57 -1.93 2.22
N SER A 179 -7.06 -0.86 2.81
CA SER A 179 -5.95 -0.89 3.78
C SER A 179 -6.45 -0.61 5.18
N ILE A 180 -6.04 -1.42 6.15
CA ILE A 180 -6.33 -1.22 7.58
C ILE A 180 -5.04 -0.97 8.36
N SER A 181 -5.08 -0.08 9.34
CA SER A 181 -3.88 0.38 10.03
C SER A 181 -3.21 -0.72 10.85
N SER A 182 -3.96 -1.68 11.38
CA SER A 182 -3.43 -2.80 12.16
C SER A 182 -2.58 -3.80 11.36
N GLU A 183 -2.69 -3.80 10.02
CA GLU A 183 -1.83 -4.60 9.13
C GLU A 183 -0.53 -3.86 8.76
N ILE A 184 -0.51 -2.54 8.89
CA ILE A 184 0.63 -1.70 8.50
C ILE A 184 1.53 -1.41 9.70
N GLY A 185 0.94 -1.11 10.87
CA GLY A 185 1.63 -0.74 12.10
C GLY A 185 1.49 -1.78 13.20
N SER A 186 2.55 -2.00 13.96
CA SER A 186 2.55 -2.85 15.15
C SER A 186 2.82 -2.03 16.40
N MET A 187 2.49 -2.59 17.60
CA MET A 187 2.69 -1.93 18.90
C MET A 187 4.16 -1.56 19.24
N GLY A 188 5.11 -1.89 18.42
CA GLY A 188 6.51 -1.52 18.63
C GLY A 188 6.93 -0.19 18.03
N LEU A 189 6.03 0.50 17.35
CA LEU A 189 6.25 1.79 16.71
C LEU A 189 5.45 2.88 17.44
N VAL A 190 5.85 3.19 18.64
CA VAL A 190 5.41 4.38 19.38
C VAL A 190 6.53 5.40 19.37
#